data_5c359129921b3693ea7a3eb205001a94
#
_entry.id   5c359129921b3693ea7a3eb205001a94
#
_cell.length_a   1.000
_cell.length_b   1.000
_cell.length_c   1.000
_cell.angle_alpha   90.00
_cell.angle_beta   90.00
_cell.angle_gamma   90.00
#
_symmetry.space_group_name_H-M   'P 1'
#
loop_
_entity.id
_entity.type
_entity.pdbx_description
1 polymer ?
#
loop_
_entity_poly.entity_id
_entity_poly.type
_entity_poly.pdbx_seq_one_letter_code
_entity_poly.pdbx_strand_id
1 'polypeptide(L)'
;MTTKKYETVLIEKQDGITWLIMNRPDKRNAMSPQLHLDMDDALDELSGDPETQVLVLTGAGEAFCAGQDIKLYFRGGDADPKVRRKASRASNQWRWQRLSTFPVPTIAMINGYCFGGGFTQVCACDLDIAADD
;
A
#
# COMPACT_ATOMS: atom_id res chain seq x y z
N MET A 1 -1.98 -22.08 -4.08
CA MET A 1 -1.15 -21.02 -4.65
C MET A 1 -0.32 -20.36 -3.55
N THR A 2 0.99 -20.39 -3.71
CA THR A 2 1.88 -19.77 -2.73
C THR A 2 1.80 -18.27 -2.80
N THR A 3 1.43 -17.63 -1.70
CA THR A 3 1.42 -16.18 -1.62
C THR A 3 2.87 -15.69 -1.56
N LYS A 4 3.22 -14.78 -2.47
CA LYS A 4 4.52 -14.16 -2.47
C LYS A 4 4.71 -13.37 -1.17
N LYS A 5 5.87 -13.46 -0.57
CA LYS A 5 6.19 -12.71 0.65
C LYS A 5 6.90 -11.42 0.31
N TYR A 6 6.48 -10.35 0.97
CA TYR A 6 7.06 -9.03 0.82
C TYR A 6 7.72 -8.59 2.12
N GLU A 7 8.68 -7.70 2.02
CA GLU A 7 9.40 -7.17 3.17
C GLU A 7 8.55 -6.20 3.99
N THR A 8 7.77 -5.36 3.32
CA THR A 8 7.04 -4.26 3.96
C THR A 8 5.52 -4.36 3.86
N VAL A 9 5.01 -5.49 3.38
CA VAL A 9 3.59 -5.66 3.11
C VAL A 9 3.16 -7.05 3.52
N LEU A 10 1.97 -7.17 4.10
CA LEU A 10 1.33 -8.45 4.40
C LEU A 10 0.08 -8.60 3.55
N ILE A 11 -0.22 -9.82 3.17
CA ILE A 11 -1.45 -10.16 2.47
C ILE A 11 -2.17 -11.25 3.25
N GLU A 12 -3.42 -10.99 3.60
CA GLU A 12 -4.28 -11.96 4.27
C GLU A 12 -5.53 -12.17 3.45
N LYS A 13 -5.99 -13.40 3.34
CA LYS A 13 -7.18 -13.76 2.56
C LYS A 13 -8.14 -14.58 3.37
N GLN A 14 -9.43 -14.24 3.30
CA GLN A 14 -10.49 -15.01 3.93
C GLN A 14 -11.84 -14.71 3.24
N ASP A 15 -12.52 -15.76 2.80
CA ASP A 15 -13.90 -15.67 2.27
C ASP A 15 -14.08 -14.63 1.15
N GLY A 16 -13.12 -14.57 0.23
CA GLY A 16 -13.18 -13.67 -0.91
C GLY A 16 -12.66 -12.28 -0.64
N ILE A 17 -12.32 -11.97 0.62
CA ILE A 17 -11.76 -10.69 1.01
C ILE A 17 -10.23 -10.83 1.11
N THR A 18 -9.52 -9.94 0.45
CA THR A 18 -8.07 -9.85 0.55
C THR A 18 -7.70 -8.55 1.26
N TRP A 19 -6.99 -8.68 2.37
CA TRP A 19 -6.42 -7.52 3.08
C TRP A 19 -4.99 -7.33 2.61
N LEU A 20 -4.72 -6.16 2.05
CA LEU A 20 -3.38 -5.72 1.69
C LEU A 20 -2.93 -4.73 2.76
N ILE A 21 -1.93 -5.12 3.54
CA ILE A 21 -1.59 -4.46 4.80
C ILE A 21 -0.19 -3.86 4.69
N MET A 22 -0.10 -2.53 4.79
CA MET A 22 1.19 -1.85 4.90
C MET A 22 1.79 -2.22 6.26
N ASN A 23 2.99 -2.79 6.27
CA ASN A 23 3.58 -3.40 7.45
C ASN A 23 4.93 -2.79 7.83
N ARG A 24 4.89 -1.52 8.19
CA ARG A 24 6.01 -0.81 8.81
C ARG A 24 5.50 -0.09 10.07
N PRO A 25 4.94 -0.83 11.05
CA PRO A 25 4.24 -0.21 12.17
C PRO A 25 5.14 0.65 13.05
N ASP A 26 6.43 0.32 13.17
CA ASP A 26 7.43 1.10 13.90
C ASP A 26 7.71 2.46 13.25
N LYS A 27 7.33 2.65 12.00
CA LYS A 27 7.46 3.90 11.25
C LYS A 27 6.09 4.48 10.88
N ARG A 28 5.03 4.03 11.55
CA ARG A 28 3.63 4.43 11.27
C ARG A 28 3.26 4.26 9.80
N ASN A 29 3.82 3.22 9.19
CA ASN A 29 3.60 2.87 7.78
C ASN A 29 3.98 3.99 6.81
N ALA A 30 5.00 4.78 7.17
CA ALA A 30 5.59 5.74 6.24
C ALA A 30 6.12 4.98 5.01
N MET A 31 5.85 5.53 3.84
CA MET A 31 6.14 4.86 2.57
C MET A 31 7.61 5.00 2.20
N SER A 32 8.37 3.91 2.37
CA SER A 32 9.75 3.79 1.91
C SER A 32 9.79 3.41 0.43
N PRO A 33 10.94 3.55 -0.23
CA PRO A 33 11.10 3.02 -1.60
C PRO A 33 10.71 1.55 -1.71
N GLN A 34 11.10 0.72 -0.75
CA GLN A 34 10.76 -0.71 -0.77
C GLN A 34 9.26 -0.93 -0.64
N LEU A 35 8.56 -0.13 0.19
CA LEU A 35 7.11 -0.26 0.32
C LEU A 35 6.42 0.06 -1.00
N HIS A 36 6.88 1.07 -1.73
CA HIS A 36 6.31 1.38 -3.05
C HIS A 36 6.47 0.22 -4.03
N LEU A 37 7.65 -0.40 -4.05
CA LEU A 37 7.90 -1.56 -4.91
C LEU A 37 7.03 -2.75 -4.51
N ASP A 38 6.93 -3.02 -3.21
CA ASP A 38 6.13 -4.13 -2.70
C ASP A 38 4.64 -3.93 -2.98
N MET A 39 4.12 -2.73 -2.76
CA MET A 39 2.71 -2.43 -2.99
C MET A 39 2.35 -2.54 -4.47
N ASP A 40 3.19 -2.01 -5.34
CA ASP A 40 2.94 -2.07 -6.78
C ASP A 40 2.93 -3.52 -7.27
N ASP A 41 3.89 -4.31 -6.83
CA ASP A 41 3.97 -5.73 -7.19
C ASP A 41 2.79 -6.52 -6.62
N ALA A 42 2.44 -6.28 -5.36
CA ALA A 42 1.32 -6.96 -4.71
C ALA A 42 0.00 -6.67 -5.42
N LEU A 43 -0.26 -5.42 -5.78
CA LEU A 43 -1.49 -5.05 -6.49
C LEU A 43 -1.54 -5.67 -7.89
N ASP A 44 -0.40 -5.74 -8.57
CA ASP A 44 -0.33 -6.41 -9.86
C ASP A 44 -0.71 -7.88 -9.74
N GLU A 45 -0.13 -8.59 -8.77
CA GLU A 45 -0.44 -9.99 -8.52
C GLU A 45 -1.92 -10.20 -8.15
N LEU A 46 -2.44 -9.36 -7.24
CA LEU A 46 -3.81 -9.51 -6.76
C LEU A 46 -4.85 -9.14 -7.82
N SER A 47 -4.51 -8.31 -8.79
CA SER A 47 -5.42 -7.96 -9.86
C SER A 47 -5.79 -9.16 -10.74
N GLY A 48 -4.92 -10.17 -10.79
CA GLY A 48 -5.17 -11.42 -11.51
C GLY A 48 -5.60 -12.59 -10.62
N ASP A 49 -5.80 -12.36 -9.33
CA ASP A 49 -6.10 -13.40 -8.37
C ASP A 49 -7.61 -13.70 -8.34
N PRO A 50 -8.04 -14.90 -8.76
CA PRO A 50 -9.46 -15.24 -8.76
C PRO A 50 -10.09 -15.35 -7.37
N GLU A 51 -9.28 -15.49 -6.32
CA GLU A 51 -9.78 -15.53 -4.95
C GLU A 51 -10.06 -14.16 -4.35
N THR A 52 -9.55 -13.10 -4.97
CA THR A 52 -9.76 -11.73 -4.50
C THR A 52 -11.04 -11.18 -5.11
N GLN A 53 -12.11 -11.15 -4.33
CA GLN A 53 -13.40 -10.60 -4.74
C GLN A 53 -13.61 -9.17 -4.22
N VAL A 54 -12.95 -8.82 -3.12
CA VAL A 54 -12.91 -7.47 -2.55
C VAL A 54 -11.50 -7.24 -2.02
N LEU A 55 -10.95 -6.07 -2.29
CA LEU A 55 -9.63 -5.68 -1.77
C LEU A 55 -9.80 -4.65 -0.67
N VAL A 56 -9.21 -4.93 0.50
CA VAL A 56 -9.16 -3.98 1.62
C VAL A 56 -7.72 -3.54 1.81
N LEU A 57 -7.49 -2.24 1.75
CA LEU A 57 -6.18 -1.63 2.01
C LEU A 57 -6.19 -1.08 3.42
N THR A 58 -5.20 -1.46 4.22
CA THR A 58 -5.09 -1.00 5.60
C THR A 58 -3.63 -0.95 6.04
N GLY A 59 -3.37 -0.53 7.28
CA GLY A 59 -2.04 -0.47 7.87
C GLY A 59 -1.94 -1.30 9.12
N ALA A 60 -0.77 -1.88 9.39
CA ALA A 60 -0.50 -2.60 10.63
C ALA A 60 -0.28 -1.61 11.76
N GLY A 61 -0.78 -1.94 12.96
CA GLY A 61 -0.55 -1.16 14.16
C GLY A 61 -1.44 0.09 14.26
N GLU A 62 -0.87 1.18 14.77
CA GLU A 62 -1.61 2.39 15.14
C GLU A 62 -1.95 3.32 13.98
N ALA A 63 -1.30 3.15 12.84
CA ALA A 63 -1.42 4.08 11.72
C ALA A 63 -1.86 3.37 10.45
N PHE A 64 -2.61 4.08 9.64
CA PHE A 64 -2.86 3.66 8.26
C PHE A 64 -1.62 3.94 7.42
N CYS A 65 -1.23 5.20 7.31
CA CYS A 65 -0.04 5.61 6.54
C CYS A 65 0.36 7.03 6.92
N ALA A 66 1.60 7.21 7.34
CA ALA A 66 2.13 8.52 7.73
C ALA A 66 2.68 9.34 6.57
N GLY A 67 2.43 8.92 5.33
CA GLY A 67 2.93 9.60 4.15
C GLY A 67 4.28 9.06 3.71
N GLN A 68 5.04 9.84 2.93
CA GLN A 68 6.36 9.43 2.46
C GLN A 68 7.36 9.36 3.61
N ASP A 69 8.21 8.34 3.60
CA ASP A 69 9.34 8.27 4.53
C ASP A 69 10.40 9.26 4.05
N ILE A 70 10.39 10.45 4.64
CA ILE A 70 11.25 11.56 4.22
C ILE A 70 12.72 11.18 4.30
N LYS A 71 13.09 10.45 5.37
CA LYS A 71 14.48 10.07 5.59
C LYS A 71 15.00 9.11 4.51
N LEU A 72 14.22 8.10 4.19
CA LEU A 72 14.63 7.07 3.23
C LEU A 72 14.35 7.47 1.79
N TYR A 73 13.25 8.17 1.53
CA TYR A 73 12.84 8.52 0.19
C TYR A 73 13.61 9.71 -0.39
N PHE A 74 13.79 10.75 0.43
CA PHE A 74 14.43 12.00 -0.02
C PHE A 74 15.90 12.14 0.40
N ARG A 75 16.29 11.50 1.51
CA ARG A 75 17.63 11.63 2.07
C ARG A 75 18.44 10.35 2.06
N GLY A 76 17.94 9.30 1.42
CA GLY A 76 18.72 8.09 1.20
C GLY A 76 19.79 8.39 0.16
N GLY A 77 20.73 9.29 0.49
CA GLY A 77 21.66 9.90 -0.44
C GLY A 77 22.56 8.95 -1.20
N ASP A 78 22.65 7.71 -0.74
CA ASP A 78 23.45 6.69 -1.41
C ASP A 78 22.59 5.74 -2.23
N ALA A 79 21.29 6.02 -2.35
CA ALA A 79 20.42 5.17 -3.15
C ALA A 79 20.75 5.30 -4.62
N ASP A 80 20.91 4.15 -5.28
CA ASP A 80 21.09 4.06 -6.71
C ASP A 80 19.97 4.86 -7.40
N PRO A 81 20.29 5.82 -8.29
CA PRO A 81 19.27 6.56 -9.03
C PRO A 81 18.27 5.69 -9.77
N LYS A 82 18.67 4.49 -10.20
CA LYS A 82 17.77 3.55 -10.86
C LYS A 82 16.72 3.02 -9.87
N VAL A 83 17.13 2.71 -8.66
CA VAL A 83 16.20 2.24 -7.61
C VAL A 83 15.22 3.35 -7.23
N ARG A 84 15.69 4.58 -7.10
CA ARG A 84 14.84 5.73 -6.82
C ARG A 84 13.80 5.95 -7.91
N ARG A 85 14.19 5.84 -9.17
CA ARG A 85 13.26 5.99 -10.29
C ARG A 85 12.23 4.88 -10.32
N LYS A 86 12.63 3.64 -10.04
CA LYS A 86 11.70 2.53 -9.96
C LYS A 86 10.69 2.73 -8.83
N ALA A 87 11.16 3.15 -7.66
CA ALA A 87 10.28 3.40 -6.52
C ALA A 87 9.32 4.55 -6.78
N SER A 88 9.79 5.62 -7.42
CA SER A 88 8.95 6.76 -7.77
C SER A 88 7.87 6.37 -8.77
N ARG A 89 8.23 5.56 -9.77
CA ARG A 89 7.27 5.05 -10.75
C ARG A 89 6.26 4.13 -10.08
N ALA A 90 6.72 3.24 -9.23
CA ALA A 90 5.85 2.33 -8.48
C ALA A 90 4.88 3.11 -7.60
N SER A 91 5.36 4.16 -6.93
CA SER A 91 4.53 5.04 -6.11
C SER A 91 3.37 5.64 -6.92
N ASN A 92 3.67 6.19 -8.09
CA ASN A 92 2.65 6.79 -8.95
C ASN A 92 1.65 5.75 -9.47
N GLN A 93 2.13 4.55 -9.79
CA GLN A 93 1.27 3.49 -10.30
C GLN A 93 0.32 2.95 -9.25
N TRP A 94 0.84 2.51 -8.10
CA TRP A 94 -0.01 1.81 -7.14
C TRP A 94 -0.95 2.74 -6.39
N ARG A 95 -0.50 3.95 -6.06
CA ARG A 95 -1.27 4.86 -5.22
C ARG A 95 -2.49 5.46 -5.90
N TRP A 96 -2.51 5.45 -7.21
CA TRP A 96 -3.65 5.98 -7.96
C TRP A 96 -4.10 5.02 -9.05
N GLN A 97 -3.23 4.73 -10.01
CA GLN A 97 -3.62 4.04 -11.23
C GLN A 97 -4.10 2.61 -10.98
N ARG A 98 -3.36 1.84 -10.20
CA ARG A 98 -3.75 0.46 -9.93
C ARG A 98 -5.00 0.36 -9.07
N LEU A 99 -5.12 1.22 -8.06
CA LEU A 99 -6.29 1.20 -7.17
C LEU A 99 -7.54 1.70 -7.88
N SER A 100 -7.45 2.81 -8.64
CA SER A 100 -8.60 3.38 -9.32
C SER A 100 -9.13 2.52 -10.46
N THR A 101 -8.29 1.62 -11.01
CA THR A 101 -8.68 0.70 -12.08
C THR A 101 -8.68 -0.75 -11.64
N PHE A 102 -8.63 -1.01 -10.34
CA PHE A 102 -8.59 -2.37 -9.81
C PHE A 102 -9.87 -3.12 -10.20
N PRO A 103 -9.77 -4.41 -10.63
CA PRO A 103 -10.91 -5.11 -11.22
C PRO A 103 -12.04 -5.50 -10.27
N VAL A 104 -11.81 -5.38 -8.95
CA VAL A 104 -12.84 -5.66 -7.93
C VAL A 104 -12.96 -4.44 -7.01
N PRO A 105 -14.04 -4.35 -6.21
CA PRO A 105 -14.20 -3.23 -5.29
C PRO A 105 -13.02 -3.09 -4.33
N THR A 106 -12.59 -1.85 -4.10
CA THR A 106 -11.50 -1.53 -3.19
C THR A 106 -12.01 -0.68 -2.04
N ILE A 107 -11.58 -1.03 -0.82
CA ILE A 107 -11.96 -0.34 0.41
C ILE A 107 -10.71 0.08 1.15
N ALA A 108 -10.56 1.38 1.41
CA ALA A 108 -9.51 1.86 2.30
C ALA A 108 -10.04 1.80 3.74
N MET A 109 -9.46 0.94 4.56
CA MET A 109 -9.79 0.82 5.98
C MET A 109 -8.76 1.59 6.79
N ILE A 110 -9.12 2.83 7.15
CA ILE A 110 -8.23 3.78 7.82
C ILE A 110 -8.27 3.49 9.32
N ASN A 111 -7.28 2.74 9.80
CA ASN A 111 -7.25 2.23 11.17
C ASN A 111 -6.60 3.19 12.18
N GLY A 112 -6.20 4.38 11.75
CA GLY A 112 -5.55 5.36 12.62
C GLY A 112 -4.95 6.50 11.82
N TYR A 113 -3.75 6.94 12.19
CA TYR A 113 -3.09 8.09 11.57
C TYR A 113 -2.98 7.96 10.05
N CYS A 114 -3.37 9.01 9.34
CA CYS A 114 -3.26 9.09 7.89
C CYS A 114 -2.84 10.52 7.52
N PHE A 115 -1.59 10.70 7.09
CA PHE A 115 -1.02 12.02 6.83
C PHE A 115 -0.48 12.14 5.41
N GLY A 116 -0.51 13.36 4.91
CA GLY A 116 0.15 13.74 3.66
C GLY A 116 -0.19 12.81 2.50
N GLY A 117 0.83 12.25 1.87
CA GLY A 117 0.66 11.34 0.74
C GLY A 117 -0.14 10.07 1.04
N GLY A 118 -0.38 9.76 2.32
CA GLY A 118 -1.23 8.63 2.71
C GLY A 118 -2.67 8.78 2.25
N PHE A 119 -3.14 9.99 1.99
CA PHE A 119 -4.49 10.23 1.49
C PHE A 119 -4.68 9.92 0.01
N THR A 120 -3.62 9.89 -0.76
CA THR A 120 -3.73 9.62 -2.20
C THR A 120 -4.37 8.26 -2.47
N GLN A 121 -3.91 7.23 -1.80
CA GLN A 121 -4.45 5.89 -1.99
C GLN A 121 -5.87 5.75 -1.44
N VAL A 122 -6.23 6.52 -0.41
CA VAL A 122 -7.60 6.54 0.09
C VAL A 122 -8.55 7.06 -0.99
N CYS A 123 -8.17 8.15 -1.65
CA CYS A 123 -8.98 8.75 -2.72
C CYS A 123 -9.09 7.83 -3.94
N ALA A 124 -8.11 6.98 -4.17
CA ALA A 124 -8.11 6.05 -5.30
C ALA A 124 -9.00 4.82 -5.09
N CYS A 125 -9.30 4.48 -3.84
CA CYS A 125 -10.20 3.37 -3.52
C CYS A 125 -11.66 3.75 -3.77
N ASP A 126 -12.50 2.74 -3.99
CA ASP A 126 -13.93 2.95 -4.25
C ASP A 126 -14.68 3.45 -3.01
N LEU A 127 -14.32 2.92 -1.85
CA LEU A 127 -14.93 3.26 -0.56
C LEU A 127 -13.86 3.46 0.48
N ASP A 128 -14.19 4.20 1.53
CA ASP A 128 -13.31 4.33 2.69
C ASP A 128 -14.11 4.20 4.00
N ILE A 129 -13.45 3.63 5.00
CA ILE A 129 -13.97 3.49 6.37
C ILE A 129 -12.87 3.99 7.28
N ALA A 130 -13.19 4.95 8.15
CA ALA A 130 -12.21 5.54 9.05
C ALA A 130 -12.50 5.15 10.50
N ALA A 131 -11.44 5.04 11.29
CA ALA A 131 -11.54 4.85 12.72
C ALA A 131 -12.23 6.06 13.37
N ASP A 132 -12.99 5.82 14.43
CA ASP A 132 -13.87 6.80 15.06
C ASP A 132 -13.20 7.57 16.22
N ASP A 133 -11.89 7.45 16.38
CA ASP A 133 -11.18 8.13 17.49
C ASP A 133 -10.03 9.04 17.03
#